data_72c89df5d80fca7a1504f005d22d568c
#
_entry.id   72c89df5d80fca7a1504f005d22d568c
#
_cell.length_a   1.000
_cell.length_b   1.000
_cell.length_c   1.000
_cell.angle_alpha   90.00
_cell.angle_beta   90.00
_cell.angle_gamma   90.00
#
_symmetry.space_group_name_H-M   'P 1'
#
loop_
_entity.id
_entity.type
_entity.pdbx_description
1 polymer ?
#
loop_
_entity_poly.entity_id
_entity_poly.type
_entity_poly.pdbx_seq_one_letter_code
_entity_poly.pdbx_strand_id
1 'polypeptide(L)'
;VYEDYERLPDGVAAPDACFEALTAQFLSGAGEENALLSPVNLYMALAMLAELTDGESRGQLLELICVDSMEALREQASAIWRACSRDEEEIQSVLAGSVWLRDDFGYVQSTMDTLANTYYASSYRGEMGSAEINSAIQAWLNEQTRGLLEEQAANIETNPLTVLLLATTIYYSAQWTDEFNEAANYTDVFHAPSGDTEAEYMRTERGMDYFSGDGWGAVRLPLRGGNGMWFILPDEGVAVDELLQSEEVLGLMASGPNELAGKYAVVHLSVPKFDIAAQLDLIGGLMELGVTDVFDPDVSDFTPMTTDTDMPIYVSEATHAARVKIDEEGVEAAAFTVIIADGAAAEPEDEIYFTLDRPFLFAISSRDGLPLFTGVVNRPD
;
A
#
# COMPACT_ATOMS: atom_id res chain seq x y z
N VAL A 1 -18.09 -23.08 0.04
CA VAL A 1 -19.10 -22.02 -0.09
C VAL A 1 -18.34 -20.72 0.07
N TYR A 2 -18.05 -20.04 -1.03
CA TYR A 2 -17.44 -18.71 -1.00
C TYR A 2 -18.52 -17.77 -0.49
N GLU A 3 -18.36 -17.19 0.69
CA GLU A 3 -19.20 -16.10 1.16
C GLU A 3 -19.04 -14.90 0.23
N ASP A 4 -20.12 -14.12 0.07
CA ASP A 4 -20.15 -12.93 -0.79
C ASP A 4 -19.21 -11.85 -0.21
N TYR A 5 -17.93 -11.90 -0.60
CA TYR A 5 -16.99 -10.81 -0.34
C TYR A 5 -17.42 -9.61 -1.18
N GLU A 6 -17.51 -8.45 -0.56
CA GLU A 6 -17.80 -7.22 -1.29
C GLU A 6 -16.67 -6.97 -2.30
N ARG A 7 -17.03 -6.95 -3.57
CA ARG A 7 -16.19 -6.52 -4.67
C ARG A 7 -16.43 -5.04 -4.94
N LEU A 8 -15.55 -4.42 -5.71
CA LEU A 8 -15.88 -3.14 -6.29
C LEU A 8 -17.20 -3.26 -7.06
N PRO A 9 -18.21 -2.43 -6.75
CA PRO A 9 -19.49 -2.49 -7.44
C PRO A 9 -19.35 -2.21 -8.93
N ASP A 10 -20.20 -2.83 -9.75
CA ASP A 10 -20.26 -2.53 -11.17
C ASP A 10 -20.49 -1.02 -11.39
N GLY A 11 -19.57 -0.39 -12.12
CA GLY A 11 -19.60 1.04 -12.42
C GLY A 11 -18.75 1.93 -11.51
N VAL A 12 -18.16 1.40 -10.44
CA VAL A 12 -17.13 2.09 -9.66
C VAL A 12 -15.77 1.69 -10.21
N ALA A 13 -15.11 2.62 -10.90
CA ALA A 13 -13.76 2.40 -11.42
C ALA A 13 -12.73 2.55 -10.30
N ALA A 14 -11.67 1.72 -10.33
CA ALA A 14 -10.50 1.96 -9.52
C ALA A 14 -9.76 3.22 -10.02
N PRO A 15 -9.14 4.01 -9.14
CA PRO A 15 -8.37 5.19 -9.52
C PRO A 15 -6.94 4.80 -9.96
N ASP A 16 -6.83 3.98 -11.02
CA ASP A 16 -5.55 3.40 -11.46
C ASP A 16 -4.49 4.47 -11.73
N ALA A 17 -4.85 5.55 -12.43
CA ALA A 17 -3.92 6.65 -12.71
C ALA A 17 -3.39 7.34 -11.44
N CYS A 18 -4.22 7.43 -10.38
CA CYS A 18 -3.76 7.89 -9.06
C CYS A 18 -2.75 6.90 -8.47
N PHE A 19 -3.05 5.61 -8.49
CA PHE A 19 -2.16 4.58 -7.94
C PHE A 19 -0.83 4.52 -8.69
N GLU A 20 -0.83 4.65 -10.02
CA GLU A 20 0.37 4.75 -10.84
C GLU A 20 1.21 5.98 -10.46
N ALA A 21 0.59 7.15 -10.37
CA ALA A 21 1.27 8.40 -10.00
C ALA A 21 1.89 8.34 -8.61
N LEU A 22 1.15 7.85 -7.61
CA LEU A 22 1.64 7.69 -6.24
C LEU A 22 2.79 6.66 -6.18
N THR A 23 2.65 5.54 -6.86
CA THR A 23 3.69 4.49 -6.90
C THR A 23 4.96 5.03 -7.55
N ALA A 24 4.85 5.67 -8.72
CA ALA A 24 6.00 6.26 -9.40
C ALA A 24 6.69 7.32 -8.54
N GLN A 25 5.93 8.23 -7.94
CA GLN A 25 6.47 9.34 -7.14
C GLN A 25 7.21 8.87 -5.89
N PHE A 26 6.63 7.94 -5.15
CA PHE A 26 7.14 7.57 -3.82
C PHE A 26 8.07 6.36 -3.81
N LEU A 27 8.17 5.62 -4.90
CA LEU A 27 9.15 4.53 -5.02
C LEU A 27 10.39 4.93 -5.82
N SER A 28 10.30 5.96 -6.70
CA SER A 28 11.45 6.43 -7.46
C SER A 28 12.51 7.08 -6.57
N GLY A 29 13.76 6.88 -6.93
CA GLY A 29 14.88 7.48 -6.23
C GLY A 29 15.20 6.86 -4.87
N ALA A 30 14.73 5.64 -4.60
CA ALA A 30 15.06 4.88 -3.39
C ALA A 30 16.59 4.65 -3.24
N GLY A 31 17.33 4.66 -4.36
CA GLY A 31 18.79 4.53 -4.36
C GLY A 31 19.25 3.16 -3.89
N GLU A 32 19.89 3.09 -2.72
CA GLU A 32 20.35 1.84 -2.10
C GLU A 32 19.39 1.31 -1.05
N GLU A 33 18.40 2.10 -0.65
CA GLU A 33 17.42 1.77 0.39
C GLU A 33 16.20 1.04 -0.19
N ASN A 34 15.50 0.30 0.64
CA ASN A 34 14.20 -0.24 0.29
C ASN A 34 13.13 0.86 0.32
N ALA A 35 12.14 0.79 -0.57
CA ALA A 35 10.99 1.69 -0.54
C ALA A 35 9.69 0.89 -0.51
N LEU A 36 8.71 1.38 0.22
CA LEU A 36 7.43 0.71 0.41
C LEU A 36 6.31 1.74 0.54
N LEU A 37 5.25 1.53 -0.22
CA LEU A 37 4.05 2.36 -0.23
C LEU A 37 2.81 1.47 -0.17
N SER A 38 1.77 1.94 0.50
CA SER A 38 0.41 1.43 0.30
C SER A 38 -0.42 2.46 -0.46
N PRO A 39 -0.60 2.30 -1.79
CA PRO A 39 -1.35 3.25 -2.59
C PRO A 39 -2.81 3.40 -2.13
N VAL A 40 -3.46 2.29 -1.80
CA VAL A 40 -4.84 2.30 -1.26
C VAL A 40 -4.93 3.06 0.06
N ASN A 41 -3.98 2.86 0.98
CA ASN A 41 -3.98 3.58 2.25
C ASN A 41 -3.76 5.08 2.08
N LEU A 42 -2.80 5.46 1.21
CA LEU A 42 -2.55 6.87 0.90
C LEU A 42 -3.75 7.52 0.19
N TYR A 43 -4.38 6.80 -0.76
CA TYR A 43 -5.64 7.25 -1.38
C TYR A 43 -6.72 7.56 -0.33
N MET A 44 -6.91 6.67 0.65
CA MET A 44 -7.91 6.88 1.72
C MET A 44 -7.57 8.10 2.58
N ALA A 45 -6.29 8.35 2.86
CA ALA A 45 -5.84 9.55 3.58
C ALA A 45 -6.14 10.84 2.80
N LEU A 46 -5.82 10.86 1.49
CA LEU A 46 -6.11 12.00 0.61
C LEU A 46 -7.62 12.24 0.45
N ALA A 47 -8.40 11.17 0.34
CA ALA A 47 -9.86 11.25 0.27
C ALA A 47 -10.48 11.85 1.54
N MET A 48 -10.00 11.46 2.73
CA MET A 48 -10.42 12.07 3.99
C MET A 48 -9.97 13.53 4.10
N LEU A 49 -8.77 13.86 3.62
CA LEU A 49 -8.28 15.25 3.59
C LEU A 49 -9.14 16.13 2.68
N ALA A 50 -9.62 15.61 1.54
CA ALA A 50 -10.54 16.33 0.66
C ALA A 50 -11.88 16.65 1.32
N GLU A 51 -12.38 15.80 2.24
CA GLU A 51 -13.58 16.10 3.04
C GLU A 51 -13.38 17.27 4.02
N LEU A 52 -12.16 17.45 4.50
CA LEU A 52 -11.80 18.47 5.48
C LEU A 52 -11.51 19.83 4.85
N THR A 53 -11.35 19.89 3.52
CA THR A 53 -10.91 21.09 2.78
C THR A 53 -11.99 21.60 1.82
N ASP A 54 -11.81 22.82 1.29
CA ASP A 54 -12.65 23.42 0.23
C ASP A 54 -11.79 24.20 -0.77
N GLY A 55 -12.44 24.83 -1.75
CA GLY A 55 -11.79 25.68 -2.75
C GLY A 55 -10.69 24.95 -3.53
N GLU A 56 -9.57 25.66 -3.75
CA GLU A 56 -8.43 25.13 -4.50
C GLU A 56 -7.72 23.99 -3.74
N SER A 57 -7.65 24.07 -2.40
CA SER A 57 -7.10 22.99 -1.56
C SER A 57 -7.77 21.64 -1.82
N ARG A 58 -9.10 21.63 -1.93
CA ARG A 58 -9.87 20.43 -2.33
C ARG A 58 -9.67 20.10 -3.80
N GLY A 59 -9.67 21.12 -4.67
CA GLY A 59 -9.53 20.93 -6.11
C GLY A 59 -8.29 20.14 -6.49
N GLN A 60 -7.14 20.50 -5.94
CA GLN A 60 -5.86 19.83 -6.16
C GLN A 60 -5.89 18.36 -5.67
N LEU A 61 -6.52 18.10 -4.53
CA LEU A 61 -6.70 16.72 -4.02
C LEU A 61 -7.58 15.88 -4.96
N LEU A 62 -8.74 16.42 -5.42
CA LEU A 62 -9.63 15.71 -6.33
C LEU A 62 -8.96 15.43 -7.68
N GLU A 63 -8.13 16.35 -8.18
CA GLU A 63 -7.37 16.17 -9.41
C GLU A 63 -6.37 15.03 -9.26
N LEU A 64 -5.58 15.00 -8.18
CA LEU A 64 -4.61 13.94 -7.91
C LEU A 64 -5.28 12.56 -7.80
N ILE A 65 -6.40 12.46 -7.07
CA ILE A 65 -7.12 11.18 -6.90
C ILE A 65 -8.07 10.86 -8.06
N CYS A 66 -8.03 11.66 -9.15
CA CYS A 66 -8.76 11.44 -10.40
C CYS A 66 -10.28 11.34 -10.22
N VAL A 67 -10.88 12.23 -9.41
CA VAL A 67 -12.32 12.23 -9.12
C VAL A 67 -12.94 13.60 -9.38
N ASP A 68 -14.06 13.64 -10.11
CA ASP A 68 -14.69 14.90 -10.55
C ASP A 68 -15.57 15.57 -9.49
N SER A 69 -15.94 14.89 -8.41
CA SER A 69 -16.84 15.41 -7.39
C SER A 69 -16.72 14.70 -6.05
N MET A 70 -17.14 15.40 -4.98
CA MET A 70 -17.20 14.80 -3.64
C MET A 70 -18.19 13.63 -3.53
N GLU A 71 -19.25 13.62 -4.35
CA GLU A 71 -20.21 12.50 -4.38
C GLU A 71 -19.54 11.25 -4.95
N ALA A 72 -18.85 11.38 -6.07
CA ALA A 72 -18.10 10.28 -6.68
C ALA A 72 -16.97 9.80 -5.76
N LEU A 73 -16.26 10.73 -5.09
CA LEU A 73 -15.22 10.40 -4.11
C LEU A 73 -15.76 9.53 -2.98
N ARG A 74 -16.88 9.92 -2.38
CA ARG A 74 -17.50 9.18 -1.28
C ARG A 74 -17.92 7.77 -1.69
N GLU A 75 -18.51 7.65 -2.87
CA GLU A 75 -18.90 6.35 -3.43
C GLU A 75 -17.67 5.46 -3.65
N GLN A 76 -16.65 5.99 -4.32
CA GLN A 76 -15.42 5.27 -4.64
C GLN A 76 -14.64 4.87 -3.38
N ALA A 77 -14.39 5.80 -2.45
CA ALA A 77 -13.65 5.53 -1.23
C ALA A 77 -14.35 4.49 -0.33
N SER A 78 -15.69 4.60 -0.18
CA SER A 78 -16.47 3.62 0.57
C SER A 78 -16.45 2.23 -0.09
N ALA A 79 -16.47 2.16 -1.43
CA ALA A 79 -16.39 0.91 -2.17
C ALA A 79 -14.99 0.27 -2.04
N ILE A 80 -13.92 1.06 -2.19
CA ILE A 80 -12.53 0.61 -2.01
C ILE A 80 -12.31 0.08 -0.59
N TRP A 81 -12.77 0.83 0.43
CA TRP A 81 -12.64 0.38 1.82
C TRP A 81 -13.29 -1.00 2.03
N ARG A 82 -14.53 -1.19 1.54
CA ARG A 82 -15.24 -2.47 1.67
C ARG A 82 -14.60 -3.60 0.89
N ALA A 83 -14.10 -3.33 -0.32
CA ALA A 83 -13.42 -4.33 -1.14
C ALA A 83 -12.07 -4.78 -0.54
N CYS A 84 -11.39 -3.88 0.19
CA CYS A 84 -10.10 -4.17 0.83
C CYS A 84 -10.24 -4.68 2.28
N SER A 85 -11.36 -4.45 2.96
CA SER A 85 -11.53 -4.86 4.36
C SER A 85 -11.90 -6.33 4.48
N ARG A 86 -11.03 -7.12 5.14
CA ARG A 86 -11.23 -8.54 5.44
C ARG A 86 -10.62 -8.88 6.78
N ASP A 87 -11.32 -9.72 7.55
CA ASP A 87 -10.83 -10.25 8.83
C ASP A 87 -11.24 -11.73 8.95
N GLU A 88 -10.52 -12.57 8.20
CA GLU A 88 -10.71 -14.02 8.12
C GLU A 88 -9.44 -14.74 8.58
N GLU A 89 -9.53 -16.05 8.88
CA GLU A 89 -8.40 -16.82 9.39
C GLU A 89 -7.21 -16.89 8.41
N GLU A 90 -7.51 -17.03 7.11
CA GLU A 90 -6.48 -17.22 6.05
C GLU A 90 -6.06 -15.89 5.38
N ILE A 91 -6.82 -14.81 5.62
CA ILE A 91 -6.55 -13.48 5.06
C ILE A 91 -7.09 -12.40 6.00
N GLN A 92 -6.23 -11.47 6.33
CA GLN A 92 -6.56 -10.27 7.09
C GLN A 92 -6.08 -9.04 6.32
N SER A 93 -7.01 -8.16 6.01
CA SER A 93 -6.75 -6.89 5.36
C SER A 93 -7.62 -5.85 6.07
N VAL A 94 -7.01 -5.07 6.94
CA VAL A 94 -7.72 -4.12 7.81
C VAL A 94 -7.24 -2.71 7.47
N LEU A 95 -8.08 -1.98 6.74
CA LEU A 95 -7.91 -0.54 6.56
C LEU A 95 -8.54 0.18 7.73
N ALA A 96 -7.78 1.01 8.42
CA ALA A 96 -8.30 1.83 9.51
C ALA A 96 -7.91 3.29 9.31
N GLY A 97 -8.85 4.20 9.62
CA GLY A 97 -8.64 5.63 9.60
C GLY A 97 -9.02 6.27 10.94
N SER A 98 -8.30 7.29 11.34
CA SER A 98 -8.66 8.08 12.52
C SER A 98 -8.34 9.56 12.35
N VAL A 99 -9.12 10.39 13.00
CA VAL A 99 -8.91 11.82 13.14
C VAL A 99 -8.74 12.16 14.62
N TRP A 100 -7.64 12.82 14.94
CA TRP A 100 -7.30 13.26 16.28
C TRP A 100 -7.40 14.78 16.31
N LEU A 101 -8.26 15.28 17.16
CA LEU A 101 -8.75 16.65 17.14
C LEU A 101 -8.35 17.37 18.43
N ARG A 102 -7.88 18.61 18.31
CA ARG A 102 -7.61 19.47 19.45
C ARG A 102 -8.90 19.79 20.22
N ASP A 103 -8.91 19.67 21.53
CA ASP A 103 -10.11 19.70 22.34
C ASP A 103 -10.70 21.10 22.56
N ASP A 104 -9.89 22.17 22.43
CA ASP A 104 -10.30 23.57 22.54
C ASP A 104 -10.77 24.19 21.21
N PHE A 105 -10.95 23.36 20.14
CA PHE A 105 -11.34 23.78 18.81
C PHE A 105 -12.76 23.34 18.45
N GLY A 106 -13.50 24.18 17.70
CA GLY A 106 -14.84 23.87 17.20
C GLY A 106 -14.80 23.14 15.87
N TYR A 107 -15.49 22.00 15.76
CA TYR A 107 -15.52 21.20 14.54
C TYR A 107 -16.93 21.10 13.96
N VAL A 108 -17.02 21.02 12.63
CA VAL A 108 -18.27 20.84 11.91
C VAL A 108 -18.73 19.40 12.03
N GLN A 109 -19.80 19.18 12.80
CA GLN A 109 -20.28 17.83 13.12
C GLN A 109 -20.64 17.00 11.86
N SER A 110 -21.25 17.63 10.85
CA SER A 110 -21.61 16.92 9.60
C SER A 110 -20.41 16.37 8.85
N THR A 111 -19.26 17.05 8.91
CA THR A 111 -18.01 16.58 8.31
C THR A 111 -17.44 15.40 9.09
N MET A 112 -17.45 15.47 10.43
CA MET A 112 -17.05 14.36 11.29
C MET A 112 -17.95 13.13 11.08
N ASP A 113 -19.28 13.36 10.94
CA ASP A 113 -20.23 12.28 10.63
C ASP A 113 -19.95 11.65 9.25
N THR A 114 -19.54 12.44 8.26
CA THR A 114 -19.15 11.94 6.93
C THR A 114 -17.90 11.08 7.03
N LEU A 115 -16.88 11.53 7.75
CA LEU A 115 -15.65 10.73 7.96
C LEU A 115 -15.97 9.38 8.61
N ALA A 116 -16.85 9.37 9.62
CA ALA A 116 -17.22 8.15 10.30
C ALA A 116 -18.07 7.20 9.44
N ASN A 117 -19.04 7.73 8.67
CA ASN A 117 -20.02 6.89 7.97
C ASN A 117 -19.60 6.48 6.56
N THR A 118 -18.72 7.26 5.92
CA THR A 118 -18.29 7.05 4.54
C THR A 118 -16.87 6.44 4.47
N TYR A 119 -15.98 6.93 5.33
CA TYR A 119 -14.58 6.49 5.36
C TYR A 119 -14.27 5.57 6.54
N TYR A 120 -15.28 5.28 7.37
CA TYR A 120 -15.19 4.41 8.56
C TYR A 120 -14.11 4.85 9.56
N ALA A 121 -13.80 6.17 9.57
CA ALA A 121 -12.79 6.74 10.42
C ALA A 121 -13.29 6.96 11.85
N SER A 122 -12.44 6.66 12.82
CA SER A 122 -12.68 6.98 14.24
C SER A 122 -12.24 8.41 14.54
N SER A 123 -12.98 9.12 15.43
CA SER A 123 -12.64 10.49 15.83
C SER A 123 -12.32 10.55 17.32
N TYR A 124 -11.21 11.19 17.67
CA TYR A 124 -10.74 11.37 19.04
C TYR A 124 -10.49 12.85 19.31
N ARG A 125 -10.60 13.27 20.58
CA ARG A 125 -10.30 14.63 21.01
C ARG A 125 -9.41 14.63 22.24
N GLY A 126 -8.45 15.55 22.29
CA GLY A 126 -7.56 15.69 23.43
C GLY A 126 -6.67 16.92 23.35
N GLU A 127 -5.90 17.16 24.42
CA GLU A 127 -4.90 18.21 24.51
C GLU A 127 -3.68 17.83 23.64
N MET A 128 -3.56 18.46 22.47
CA MET A 128 -2.46 18.21 21.56
C MET A 128 -1.11 18.58 22.19
N GLY A 129 -0.07 17.80 21.95
CA GLY A 129 1.25 17.92 22.57
C GLY A 129 1.34 17.31 23.97
N SER A 130 0.25 16.82 24.55
CA SER A 130 0.29 16.10 25.82
C SER A 130 0.81 14.67 25.65
N ALA A 131 1.44 14.14 26.69
CA ALA A 131 1.88 12.75 26.70
C ALA A 131 0.70 11.77 26.59
N GLU A 132 -0.48 12.17 27.08
CA GLU A 132 -1.70 11.36 27.06
C GLU A 132 -2.18 11.15 25.61
N ILE A 133 -2.31 12.24 24.83
CA ILE A 133 -2.78 12.13 23.43
C ILE A 133 -1.75 11.41 22.54
N ASN A 134 -0.45 11.69 22.71
CA ASN A 134 0.60 11.01 21.96
C ASN A 134 0.62 9.50 22.25
N SER A 135 0.51 9.11 23.51
CA SER A 135 0.40 7.70 23.89
C SER A 135 -0.87 7.04 23.33
N ALA A 136 -1.99 7.76 23.27
CA ALA A 136 -3.22 7.23 22.71
C ALA A 136 -3.12 7.04 21.18
N ILE A 137 -2.49 7.96 20.45
CA ILE A 137 -2.21 7.84 19.01
C ILE A 137 -1.31 6.64 18.74
N GLN A 138 -0.21 6.51 19.47
CA GLN A 138 0.75 5.40 19.35
C GLN A 138 0.07 4.05 19.65
N ALA A 139 -0.74 3.99 20.72
CA ALA A 139 -1.49 2.79 21.08
C ALA A 139 -2.51 2.40 19.99
N TRP A 140 -3.23 3.38 19.42
CA TRP A 140 -4.16 3.13 18.32
C TRP A 140 -3.46 2.58 17.08
N LEU A 141 -2.33 3.19 16.68
CA LEU A 141 -1.53 2.71 15.54
C LEU A 141 -1.03 1.28 15.78
N ASN A 142 -0.53 0.98 16.96
CA ASN A 142 -0.06 -0.37 17.31
C ASN A 142 -1.21 -1.39 17.33
N GLU A 143 -2.39 -1.01 17.83
CA GLU A 143 -3.56 -1.87 17.81
C GLU A 143 -4.02 -2.19 16.38
N GLN A 144 -4.15 -1.15 15.52
CA GLN A 144 -4.63 -1.33 14.16
C GLN A 144 -3.63 -2.10 13.27
N THR A 145 -2.35 -2.02 13.56
CA THR A 145 -1.29 -2.74 12.83
C THR A 145 -0.80 -4.00 13.56
N ARG A 146 -1.45 -4.39 14.65
CA ARG A 146 -1.07 -5.55 15.50
C ARG A 146 0.40 -5.53 15.92
N GLY A 147 0.95 -4.34 16.16
CA GLY A 147 2.34 -4.13 16.56
C GLY A 147 3.34 -4.13 15.41
N LEU A 148 2.89 -4.33 14.16
CA LEU A 148 3.77 -4.37 12.99
C LEU A 148 4.58 -3.08 12.79
N LEU A 149 4.01 -1.93 13.18
CA LEU A 149 4.60 -0.60 13.08
C LEU A 149 4.96 0.01 14.45
N GLU A 150 5.30 -0.81 15.45
CA GLU A 150 5.57 -0.32 16.81
C GLU A 150 6.72 0.70 16.84
N GLU A 151 7.82 0.45 16.12
CA GLU A 151 8.97 1.36 16.06
C GLU A 151 8.62 2.68 15.34
N GLN A 152 7.85 2.62 14.27
CA GLN A 152 7.42 3.81 13.51
C GLN A 152 6.41 4.63 14.31
N ALA A 153 5.45 3.96 14.95
CA ALA A 153 4.44 4.58 15.80
C ALA A 153 5.05 5.33 16.99
N ALA A 154 6.12 4.78 17.58
CA ALA A 154 6.79 5.39 18.74
C ALA A 154 7.37 6.79 18.46
N ASN A 155 7.61 7.13 17.20
CA ASN A 155 8.17 8.42 16.80
C ASN A 155 7.09 9.49 16.49
N ILE A 156 5.81 9.12 16.52
CA ILE A 156 4.72 10.06 16.22
C ILE A 156 4.40 10.88 17.47
N GLU A 157 4.59 12.20 17.35
CA GLU A 157 4.32 13.15 18.40
C GLU A 157 3.56 14.36 17.83
N THR A 158 2.52 14.80 18.54
CA THR A 158 1.84 16.06 18.27
C THR A 158 2.48 17.19 19.06
N ASN A 159 2.25 18.43 18.67
CA ASN A 159 2.66 19.62 19.42
C ASN A 159 1.43 20.46 19.80
N PRO A 160 1.52 21.41 20.73
CA PRO A 160 0.39 22.22 21.19
C PRO A 160 -0.29 23.07 20.10
N LEU A 161 0.35 23.25 18.94
CA LEU A 161 -0.22 23.97 17.79
C LEU A 161 -0.93 23.05 16.81
N THR A 162 -0.77 21.72 16.94
CA THR A 162 -1.47 20.74 16.10
C THR A 162 -2.98 20.90 16.30
N VAL A 163 -3.71 21.17 15.22
CA VAL A 163 -5.19 21.28 15.23
C VAL A 163 -5.81 19.92 14.92
N LEU A 164 -5.23 19.20 13.97
CA LEU A 164 -5.68 17.92 13.46
C LEU A 164 -4.46 17.02 13.21
N LEU A 165 -4.58 15.74 13.58
CA LEU A 165 -3.75 14.67 13.04
C LEU A 165 -4.67 13.66 12.37
N LEU A 166 -4.39 13.35 11.11
CA LEU A 166 -5.05 12.31 10.32
C LEU A 166 -4.13 11.10 10.27
N ALA A 167 -4.61 9.95 10.73
CA ALA A 167 -3.84 8.72 10.67
C ALA A 167 -4.62 7.64 9.93
N THR A 168 -3.96 7.00 8.97
CA THR A 168 -4.46 5.83 8.24
C THR A 168 -3.47 4.68 8.34
N THR A 169 -3.98 3.47 8.46
CA THR A 169 -3.16 2.27 8.51
C THR A 169 -3.76 1.19 7.63
N ILE A 170 -2.91 0.30 7.15
CA ILE A 170 -3.31 -0.99 6.59
C ILE A 170 -2.51 -2.08 7.27
N TYR A 171 -3.21 -3.05 7.84
CA TYR A 171 -2.65 -4.33 8.25
C TYR A 171 -3.03 -5.37 7.21
N TYR A 172 -2.05 -6.14 6.75
CA TYR A 172 -2.29 -7.19 5.78
C TYR A 172 -1.52 -8.45 6.14
N SER A 173 -2.22 -9.58 6.16
CA SER A 173 -1.65 -10.89 6.29
C SER A 173 -2.43 -11.87 5.41
N ALA A 174 -1.75 -12.65 4.58
CA ALA A 174 -2.37 -13.65 3.73
C ALA A 174 -1.41 -14.79 3.43
N GLN A 175 -1.92 -16.01 3.48
CA GLN A 175 -1.17 -17.20 3.11
C GLN A 175 -1.01 -17.32 1.59
N TRP A 176 0.11 -17.90 1.14
CA TRP A 176 0.19 -18.37 -0.25
C TRP A 176 -0.89 -19.40 -0.53
N THR A 177 -1.45 -19.40 -1.72
CA THR A 177 -2.36 -20.49 -2.14
C THR A 177 -1.62 -21.82 -2.16
N ASP A 178 -0.35 -21.79 -2.58
CA ASP A 178 0.58 -22.90 -2.54
C ASP A 178 1.84 -22.44 -1.80
N GLU A 179 2.06 -22.94 -0.60
CA GLU A 179 3.18 -22.59 0.27
C GLU A 179 4.51 -23.07 -0.32
N PHE A 180 5.60 -22.38 0.05
CA PHE A 180 6.93 -22.86 -0.27
C PHE A 180 7.33 -23.98 0.69
N ASN A 181 8.15 -24.92 0.21
CA ASN A 181 8.69 -25.98 1.04
C ASN A 181 9.98 -25.50 1.72
N GLU A 182 9.96 -25.30 3.02
CA GLU A 182 11.11 -24.85 3.82
C GLU A 182 12.35 -25.74 3.61
N ALA A 183 12.18 -27.06 3.40
CA ALA A 183 13.29 -27.96 3.14
C ALA A 183 13.98 -27.72 1.76
N ALA A 184 13.37 -26.93 0.90
CA ALA A 184 13.93 -26.54 -0.40
C ALA A 184 14.64 -25.21 -0.36
N ASN A 185 14.64 -24.49 0.77
CA ASN A 185 15.36 -23.24 0.93
C ASN A 185 16.87 -23.40 0.76
N TYR A 186 17.50 -22.34 0.32
CA TYR A 186 18.95 -22.27 0.19
C TYR A 186 19.44 -20.83 0.39
N THR A 187 20.71 -20.69 0.75
CA THR A 187 21.36 -19.39 0.86
C THR A 187 22.17 -19.11 -0.40
N ASP A 188 22.03 -17.94 -0.97
CA ASP A 188 22.81 -17.49 -2.13
C ASP A 188 23.03 -15.97 -2.07
N VAL A 189 23.80 -15.46 -3.02
CA VAL A 189 24.14 -14.04 -3.13
C VAL A 189 22.96 -13.27 -3.69
N PHE A 190 22.66 -12.14 -3.07
CA PHE A 190 21.81 -11.08 -3.61
C PHE A 190 22.71 -9.90 -4.00
N HIS A 191 22.61 -9.44 -5.24
CA HIS A 191 23.41 -8.35 -5.80
C HIS A 191 22.78 -6.98 -5.49
N ALA A 192 22.91 -6.54 -4.24
CA ALA A 192 22.38 -5.24 -3.80
C ALA A 192 23.20 -4.07 -4.39
N PRO A 193 22.61 -2.87 -4.55
CA PRO A 193 23.35 -1.69 -5.05
C PRO A 193 24.54 -1.30 -4.16
N SER A 194 24.44 -1.53 -2.85
CA SER A 194 25.50 -1.30 -1.87
C SER A 194 26.59 -2.37 -1.86
N GLY A 195 26.43 -3.45 -2.62
CA GLY A 195 27.32 -4.60 -2.72
C GLY A 195 26.63 -5.91 -2.39
N ASP A 196 27.26 -7.01 -2.78
CA ASP A 196 26.71 -8.36 -2.60
C ASP A 196 26.43 -8.67 -1.12
N THR A 197 25.25 -9.25 -0.85
CA THR A 197 24.84 -9.76 0.46
C THR A 197 24.33 -11.19 0.35
N GLU A 198 24.34 -11.95 1.44
CA GLU A 198 23.74 -13.29 1.47
C GLU A 198 22.25 -13.17 1.81
N ALA A 199 21.41 -13.90 1.07
CA ALA A 199 19.98 -13.98 1.33
C ALA A 199 19.50 -15.43 1.39
N GLU A 200 18.47 -15.71 2.18
CA GLU A 200 17.78 -16.98 2.20
C GLU A 200 16.67 -16.99 1.16
N TYR A 201 16.74 -17.92 0.21
CA TYR A 201 15.80 -18.05 -0.89
C TYR A 201 14.82 -19.18 -0.65
N MET A 202 13.53 -18.88 -0.80
CA MET A 202 12.45 -19.85 -1.01
C MET A 202 12.39 -20.20 -2.49
N ARG A 203 12.14 -21.48 -2.82
CA ARG A 203 12.03 -21.88 -4.22
C ARG A 203 10.84 -22.80 -4.49
N THR A 204 10.29 -22.65 -5.69
CA THR A 204 9.24 -23.55 -6.22
C THR A 204 9.44 -23.77 -7.72
N GLU A 205 8.92 -24.88 -8.22
CA GLU A 205 8.89 -25.21 -9.64
C GLU A 205 7.46 -25.60 -9.97
N ARG A 206 6.80 -24.80 -10.83
CA ARG A 206 5.41 -25.07 -11.24
C ARG A 206 5.01 -24.34 -12.51
N GLY A 207 3.96 -24.82 -13.16
CA GLY A 207 3.32 -24.11 -14.27
C GLY A 207 2.64 -22.85 -13.78
N MET A 208 3.01 -21.70 -14.35
CA MET A 208 2.37 -20.40 -14.10
C MET A 208 2.52 -19.48 -15.30
N ASP A 209 1.75 -18.38 -15.30
CA ASP A 209 1.92 -17.34 -16.28
C ASP A 209 3.16 -16.50 -15.98
N TYR A 210 4.02 -16.36 -16.99
CA TYR A 210 5.15 -15.46 -17.02
C TYR A 210 4.83 -14.28 -17.93
N PHE A 211 5.03 -13.07 -17.45
CA PHE A 211 4.85 -11.82 -18.19
C PHE A 211 6.21 -11.21 -18.47
N SER A 212 6.36 -10.54 -19.60
CA SER A 212 7.59 -9.85 -19.93
C SER A 212 7.33 -8.68 -20.86
N GLY A 213 8.13 -7.64 -20.72
CA GLY A 213 8.15 -6.44 -21.55
C GLY A 213 9.58 -6.06 -21.92
N ASP A 214 9.77 -4.79 -22.29
CA ASP A 214 11.09 -4.28 -22.63
C ASP A 214 11.92 -4.04 -21.35
N GLY A 215 12.90 -4.90 -21.13
CA GLY A 215 13.83 -4.81 -20.01
C GLY A 215 13.31 -5.38 -18.68
N TRP A 216 12.24 -6.19 -18.68
CA TRP A 216 11.72 -6.80 -17.45
C TRP A 216 10.97 -8.11 -17.67
N GLY A 217 10.93 -8.91 -16.60
CA GLY A 217 10.04 -10.06 -16.47
C GLY A 217 9.26 -10.04 -15.17
N ALA A 218 8.09 -10.71 -15.14
CA ALA A 218 7.26 -10.76 -13.95
C ALA A 218 6.52 -12.09 -13.79
N VAL A 219 6.25 -12.45 -12.55
CA VAL A 219 5.37 -13.55 -12.15
C VAL A 219 4.42 -13.09 -11.06
N ARG A 220 3.25 -13.74 -10.97
CA ARG A 220 2.28 -13.52 -9.90
C ARG A 220 2.12 -14.79 -9.08
N LEU A 221 2.35 -14.67 -7.78
CA LEU A 221 2.00 -15.73 -6.83
C LEU A 221 0.62 -15.47 -6.24
N PRO A 222 -0.30 -16.45 -6.31
CA PRO A 222 -1.62 -16.31 -5.74
C PRO A 222 -1.57 -16.42 -4.22
N LEU A 223 -2.26 -15.49 -3.56
CA LEU A 223 -2.54 -15.48 -2.14
C LEU A 223 -3.99 -15.94 -1.89
N ARG A 224 -4.29 -16.41 -0.70
CA ARG A 224 -5.65 -16.79 -0.29
C ARG A 224 -6.62 -15.61 -0.49
N GLY A 225 -7.91 -15.90 -0.63
CA GLY A 225 -8.95 -14.89 -0.87
C GLY A 225 -8.96 -14.27 -2.26
N GLY A 226 -8.16 -14.79 -3.22
CA GLY A 226 -8.05 -14.30 -4.59
C GLY A 226 -7.07 -13.14 -4.79
N ASN A 227 -6.40 -12.71 -3.74
CA ASN A 227 -5.31 -11.74 -3.79
C ASN A 227 -4.07 -12.32 -4.49
N GLY A 228 -3.05 -11.52 -4.70
CA GLY A 228 -1.79 -12.01 -5.23
C GLY A 228 -0.65 -11.04 -5.07
N MET A 229 0.55 -11.58 -5.14
CA MET A 229 1.77 -10.81 -5.09
C MET A 229 2.52 -10.93 -6.41
N TRP A 230 2.78 -9.81 -7.01
CA TRP A 230 3.61 -9.66 -8.21
C TRP A 230 5.06 -9.50 -7.80
N PHE A 231 5.93 -10.19 -8.53
CA PHE A 231 7.37 -9.97 -8.51
C PHE A 231 7.80 -9.55 -9.90
N ILE A 232 8.44 -8.38 -10.01
CA ILE A 232 8.84 -7.78 -11.28
C ILE A 232 10.37 -7.56 -11.20
N LEU A 233 11.09 -8.28 -12.04
CA LEU A 233 12.54 -8.27 -12.06
C LEU A 233 13.04 -7.54 -13.30
N PRO A 234 13.85 -6.48 -13.17
CA PRO A 234 14.51 -5.88 -14.32
C PRO A 234 15.52 -6.87 -14.96
N ASP A 235 15.71 -6.77 -16.27
CA ASP A 235 16.76 -7.49 -16.96
C ASP A 235 18.15 -7.06 -16.47
N GLU A 236 19.17 -7.89 -16.69
CA GLU A 236 20.55 -7.54 -16.29
C GLU A 236 21.00 -6.21 -16.90
N GLY A 237 21.38 -5.28 -16.05
CA GLY A 237 21.85 -3.94 -16.43
C GLY A 237 20.76 -2.89 -16.56
N VAL A 238 19.50 -3.25 -16.36
CA VAL A 238 18.38 -2.30 -16.24
C VAL A 238 18.18 -1.93 -14.77
N ALA A 239 18.06 -0.64 -14.48
CA ALA A 239 17.82 -0.17 -13.12
C ALA A 239 16.32 -0.25 -12.76
N VAL A 240 16.01 -0.48 -11.47
CA VAL A 240 14.63 -0.48 -10.97
C VAL A 240 13.93 0.84 -11.26
N ASP A 241 14.64 1.97 -11.13
CA ASP A 241 14.10 3.31 -11.41
C ASP A 241 13.67 3.49 -12.88
N GLU A 242 14.26 2.74 -13.83
CA GLU A 242 13.82 2.76 -15.23
C GLU A 242 12.45 2.09 -15.37
N LEU A 243 12.21 1.02 -14.61
CA LEU A 243 10.91 0.33 -14.60
C LEU A 243 9.80 1.20 -14.00
N LEU A 244 10.11 2.02 -12.99
CA LEU A 244 9.18 2.97 -12.38
C LEU A 244 8.81 4.15 -13.31
N GLN A 245 9.42 4.27 -14.49
CA GLN A 245 9.05 5.19 -15.55
C GLN A 245 8.27 4.51 -16.69
N SER A 246 8.08 3.19 -16.61
CA SER A 246 7.34 2.41 -17.60
C SER A 246 5.85 2.40 -17.26
N GLU A 247 5.01 2.93 -18.15
CA GLU A 247 3.54 2.86 -18.03
C GLU A 247 3.04 1.42 -17.92
N GLU A 248 3.70 0.48 -18.60
CA GLU A 248 3.35 -0.93 -18.58
C GLU A 248 3.59 -1.57 -17.19
N VAL A 249 4.73 -1.26 -16.57
CA VAL A 249 5.08 -1.74 -15.22
C VAL A 249 4.22 -1.08 -14.16
N LEU A 250 4.02 0.23 -14.24
CA LEU A 250 3.15 0.96 -13.30
C LEU A 250 1.71 0.46 -13.40
N GLY A 251 1.18 0.25 -14.60
CA GLY A 251 -0.14 -0.34 -14.81
C GLY A 251 -0.25 -1.76 -14.26
N LEU A 252 0.80 -2.59 -14.42
CA LEU A 252 0.86 -3.92 -13.82
C LEU A 252 0.80 -3.87 -12.28
N MET A 253 1.51 -2.92 -11.67
CA MET A 253 1.54 -2.73 -10.21
C MET A 253 0.23 -2.14 -9.68
N ALA A 254 -0.43 -1.26 -10.45
CA ALA A 254 -1.63 -0.53 -10.01
C ALA A 254 -2.94 -1.33 -10.20
N SER A 255 -3.04 -2.13 -11.26
CA SER A 255 -4.31 -2.78 -11.64
C SER A 255 -4.15 -4.22 -12.16
N GLY A 256 -2.92 -4.74 -12.22
CA GLY A 256 -2.64 -6.08 -12.73
C GLY A 256 -2.38 -6.11 -14.24
N PRO A 257 -2.41 -7.30 -14.87
CA PRO A 257 -1.84 -7.50 -16.20
C PRO A 257 -2.64 -6.86 -17.34
N ASN A 258 -3.88 -6.43 -17.11
CA ASN A 258 -4.76 -5.80 -18.11
C ASN A 258 -4.70 -6.48 -19.49
N GLU A 259 -4.07 -5.83 -20.47
CA GLU A 259 -3.91 -6.35 -21.84
C GLU A 259 -2.61 -7.15 -22.06
N LEU A 260 -1.76 -7.29 -21.02
CA LEU A 260 -0.52 -8.06 -21.11
C LEU A 260 -0.83 -9.56 -21.25
N ALA A 261 -0.28 -10.16 -22.27
CA ALA A 261 -0.42 -11.60 -22.50
C ALA A 261 0.65 -12.37 -21.69
N GLY A 262 0.22 -13.09 -20.69
CA GLY A 262 1.06 -14.07 -19.99
C GLY A 262 1.40 -15.26 -20.86
N LYS A 263 2.64 -15.75 -20.79
CA LYS A 263 3.07 -17.00 -21.36
C LYS A 263 3.05 -18.08 -20.29
N TYR A 264 2.19 -19.10 -20.45
CA TYR A 264 2.16 -20.21 -19.51
C TYR A 264 3.40 -21.10 -19.71
N ALA A 265 4.22 -21.25 -18.67
CA ALA A 265 5.50 -21.96 -18.69
C ALA A 265 5.74 -22.70 -17.37
N VAL A 266 6.66 -23.67 -17.34
CA VAL A 266 7.24 -24.15 -16.09
C VAL A 266 8.23 -23.07 -15.60
N VAL A 267 7.92 -22.43 -14.47
CA VAL A 267 8.79 -21.43 -13.87
C VAL A 267 9.54 -22.01 -12.68
N HIS A 268 10.86 -22.01 -12.78
CA HIS A 268 11.79 -22.28 -11.67
C HIS A 268 11.98 -20.96 -10.92
N LEU A 269 11.16 -20.73 -9.91
CA LEU A 269 11.10 -19.47 -9.18
C LEU A 269 11.95 -19.56 -7.90
N SER A 270 12.80 -18.54 -7.68
CA SER A 270 13.52 -18.32 -6.43
C SER A 270 13.27 -16.90 -5.92
N VAL A 271 12.71 -16.79 -4.72
CA VAL A 271 12.37 -15.51 -4.07
C VAL A 271 13.14 -15.41 -2.76
N PRO A 272 13.89 -14.33 -2.50
CA PRO A 272 14.52 -14.12 -1.20
C PRO A 272 13.42 -13.84 -0.16
N LYS A 273 13.56 -14.37 1.06
CA LYS A 273 12.78 -13.89 2.20
C LYS A 273 13.17 -12.45 2.46
N PHE A 274 12.20 -11.63 2.81
CA PHE A 274 12.47 -10.26 3.23
C PHE A 274 11.50 -9.77 4.30
N ASP A 275 11.97 -8.80 5.09
CA ASP A 275 11.19 -8.09 6.09
C ASP A 275 11.57 -6.61 6.00
N ILE A 276 10.82 -5.85 5.20
CA ILE A 276 11.11 -4.46 4.91
C ILE A 276 10.08 -3.53 5.56
N ALA A 277 10.58 -2.48 6.20
CA ALA A 277 9.78 -1.40 6.73
C ALA A 277 10.29 -0.08 6.15
N ALA A 278 9.37 0.81 5.80
CA ALA A 278 9.70 2.14 5.31
C ALA A 278 8.81 3.20 5.96
N GLN A 279 9.38 4.39 6.11
CA GLN A 279 8.66 5.59 6.51
C GLN A 279 8.98 6.69 5.51
N LEU A 280 7.95 7.22 4.86
CA LEU A 280 8.06 8.22 3.80
C LEU A 280 7.54 9.57 4.30
N ASP A 281 8.26 10.66 4.04
CA ASP A 281 7.71 12.01 4.09
C ASP A 281 6.95 12.26 2.78
N LEU A 282 5.68 12.60 2.90
CA LEU A 282 4.79 12.74 1.76
C LEU A 282 4.72 14.16 1.20
N ILE A 283 5.07 15.19 1.98
CA ILE A 283 4.81 16.61 1.61
C ILE A 283 5.49 16.94 0.28
N GLY A 284 6.79 16.69 0.17
CA GLY A 284 7.55 17.01 -1.04
C GLY A 284 6.99 16.32 -2.28
N GLY A 285 6.72 15.00 -2.18
CA GLY A 285 6.16 14.23 -3.30
C GLY A 285 4.76 14.65 -3.69
N LEU A 286 3.89 14.95 -2.72
CA LEU A 286 2.54 15.45 -3.00
C LEU A 286 2.56 16.86 -3.64
N MET A 287 3.50 17.73 -3.25
CA MET A 287 3.68 19.02 -3.89
C MET A 287 4.14 18.86 -5.36
N GLU A 288 5.02 17.93 -5.65
CA GLU A 288 5.43 17.61 -7.03
C GLU A 288 4.27 17.04 -7.86
N LEU A 289 3.32 16.36 -7.22
CA LEU A 289 2.08 15.87 -7.83
C LEU A 289 0.97 16.94 -7.92
N GLY A 290 1.27 18.20 -7.53
CA GLY A 290 0.35 19.33 -7.68
C GLY A 290 -0.51 19.66 -6.46
N VAL A 291 -0.38 18.93 -5.34
CA VAL A 291 -1.06 19.26 -4.09
C VAL A 291 -0.18 20.21 -3.28
N THR A 292 -0.48 21.49 -3.28
CA THR A 292 0.33 22.55 -2.66
C THR A 292 -0.41 23.31 -1.57
N ASP A 293 -1.66 23.66 -1.81
CA ASP A 293 -2.41 24.62 -1.00
C ASP A 293 -2.68 24.14 0.43
N VAL A 294 -2.89 22.85 0.62
CA VAL A 294 -3.12 22.26 1.96
C VAL A 294 -1.91 22.37 2.88
N PHE A 295 -0.72 22.60 2.32
CA PHE A 295 0.54 22.77 3.07
C PHE A 295 0.90 24.23 3.32
N ASP A 296 0.21 25.19 2.68
CA ASP A 296 0.50 26.62 2.78
C ASP A 296 -0.52 27.31 3.70
N PRO A 297 -0.08 27.84 4.86
CA PRO A 297 -0.96 28.50 5.83
C PRO A 297 -1.66 29.77 5.30
N ASP A 298 -1.17 30.36 4.20
CA ASP A 298 -1.72 31.60 3.65
C ASP A 298 -2.88 31.36 2.67
N VAL A 299 -3.02 30.13 2.13
CA VAL A 299 -4.01 29.80 1.09
C VAL A 299 -4.88 28.60 1.40
N SER A 300 -4.48 27.76 2.36
CA SER A 300 -5.22 26.55 2.72
C SER A 300 -6.64 26.85 3.21
N ASP A 301 -7.61 26.05 2.76
CA ASP A 301 -9.02 26.18 3.14
C ASP A 301 -9.53 24.92 3.85
N PHE A 302 -9.68 25.02 5.17
CA PHE A 302 -10.24 23.97 6.04
C PHE A 302 -11.63 24.35 6.60
N THR A 303 -12.37 25.22 5.91
CA THR A 303 -13.71 25.65 6.35
C THR A 303 -14.74 24.51 6.50
N PRO A 304 -14.69 23.38 5.77
CA PRO A 304 -15.54 22.25 6.05
C PRO A 304 -15.22 21.52 7.36
N MET A 305 -13.99 21.60 7.84
CA MET A 305 -13.57 20.97 9.09
C MET A 305 -14.00 21.79 10.30
N THR A 306 -13.87 23.13 10.22
CA THR A 306 -14.07 24.00 11.35
C THR A 306 -14.61 25.38 10.95
N THR A 307 -15.32 26.02 11.88
CA THR A 307 -15.74 27.43 11.76
C THR A 307 -14.81 28.40 12.51
N ASP A 308 -13.79 27.87 13.19
CA ASP A 308 -12.82 28.65 13.91
C ASP A 308 -11.71 29.10 12.94
N THR A 309 -11.81 30.36 12.46
CA THR A 309 -10.93 30.92 11.43
C THR A 309 -9.92 31.91 11.98
N ASP A 310 -9.77 31.96 13.30
CA ASP A 310 -8.88 32.96 13.96
C ASP A 310 -7.38 32.65 13.75
N MET A 311 -7.05 31.45 13.29
CA MET A 311 -5.69 31.03 12.98
C MET A 311 -5.66 30.22 11.68
N PRO A 312 -4.56 30.27 10.89
CA PRO A 312 -4.42 29.42 9.72
C PRO A 312 -4.31 27.94 10.13
N ILE A 313 -4.96 27.08 9.36
CA ILE A 313 -4.90 25.63 9.52
C ILE A 313 -4.31 25.05 8.24
N TYR A 314 -3.27 24.28 8.36
CA TYR A 314 -2.59 23.65 7.24
C TYR A 314 -1.97 22.34 7.68
N VAL A 315 -1.63 21.47 6.72
CA VAL A 315 -0.91 20.22 6.98
C VAL A 315 0.57 20.53 7.13
N SER A 316 1.09 20.42 8.35
CA SER A 316 2.49 20.69 8.66
C SER A 316 3.39 19.47 8.61
N GLU A 317 2.79 18.26 8.64
CA GLU A 317 3.47 16.98 8.61
C GLU A 317 2.57 15.95 7.93
N ALA A 318 3.13 15.16 7.04
CA ALA A 318 2.44 14.06 6.37
C ALA A 318 3.41 12.89 6.19
N THR A 319 3.17 11.82 6.92
CA THR A 319 4.06 10.65 6.95
C THR A 319 3.27 9.39 6.59
N HIS A 320 3.86 8.52 5.79
CA HIS A 320 3.36 7.18 5.52
C HIS A 320 4.37 6.15 6.03
N ALA A 321 3.89 5.20 6.83
CA ALA A 321 4.69 4.08 7.30
C ALA A 321 4.04 2.77 6.87
N ALA A 322 4.87 1.84 6.40
CA ALA A 322 4.43 0.52 5.97
C ALA A 322 5.49 -0.53 6.30
N ARG A 323 5.08 -1.78 6.46
CA ARG A 323 5.94 -2.93 6.60
C ARG A 323 5.36 -4.12 5.87
N VAL A 324 6.20 -4.86 5.16
CA VAL A 324 5.86 -6.11 4.47
C VAL A 324 6.94 -7.14 4.78
N LYS A 325 6.52 -8.29 5.25
CA LYS A 325 7.37 -9.45 5.50
C LYS A 325 6.82 -10.63 4.70
N ILE A 326 7.69 -11.40 4.08
CA ILE A 326 7.32 -12.66 3.42
C ILE A 326 8.18 -13.83 3.90
N ASP A 327 7.55 -14.96 3.99
CA ASP A 327 8.17 -16.24 4.28
C ASP A 327 7.49 -17.39 3.50
N GLU A 328 7.77 -18.64 3.84
CA GLU A 328 7.24 -19.83 3.17
C GLU A 328 5.73 -19.95 3.24
N GLU A 329 5.11 -19.41 4.27
CA GLU A 329 3.67 -19.51 4.54
C GLU A 329 2.89 -18.42 3.81
N GLY A 330 3.48 -17.22 3.65
CA GLY A 330 2.78 -16.10 3.03
C GLY A 330 3.42 -14.75 3.27
N VAL A 331 2.53 -13.74 3.23
CA VAL A 331 2.79 -12.37 3.68
C VAL A 331 2.35 -12.29 5.13
N GLU A 332 3.27 -12.11 6.07
CA GLU A 332 3.03 -12.10 7.53
C GLU A 332 2.08 -13.21 8.02
N ALA A 333 2.45 -14.47 7.81
CA ALA A 333 1.59 -15.64 8.05
C ALA A 333 1.79 -16.29 9.41
N ALA A 334 0.67 -16.74 10.01
CA ALA A 334 0.64 -17.70 11.11
C ALA A 334 0.22 -19.07 10.57
N ALA A 335 0.96 -20.13 10.94
CA ALA A 335 0.90 -21.44 10.32
C ALA A 335 -0.43 -22.18 10.41
N PHE A 336 -0.90 -22.72 9.26
CA PHE A 336 -1.83 -23.84 9.20
C PHE A 336 -1.61 -24.65 7.89
N THR A 337 -1.45 -25.96 7.98
CA THR A 337 -1.14 -26.81 6.84
C THR A 337 -2.42 -27.40 6.21
N VAL A 338 -2.67 -27.11 4.92
CA VAL A 338 -3.71 -27.78 4.11
C VAL A 338 -3.05 -28.45 2.91
N ILE A 339 -3.25 -29.75 2.75
CA ILE A 339 -2.77 -30.52 1.59
C ILE A 339 -3.88 -30.53 0.53
N ILE A 340 -3.61 -29.95 -0.64
CA ILE A 340 -4.50 -30.00 -1.81
C ILE A 340 -3.85 -30.90 -2.87
N ALA A 341 -4.63 -31.83 -3.43
CA ALA A 341 -4.20 -32.69 -4.52
C ALA A 341 -4.68 -32.16 -5.86
N ASP A 342 -3.74 -31.82 -6.76
CA ASP A 342 -4.03 -31.35 -8.10
C ASP A 342 -4.16 -32.47 -9.12
N GLY A 343 -5.08 -32.27 -10.11
CA GLY A 343 -5.24 -33.12 -11.27
C GLY A 343 -4.25 -32.71 -12.39
N ALA A 344 -3.59 -33.68 -13.00
CA ALA A 344 -2.59 -33.49 -14.04
C ALA A 344 -3.16 -32.77 -15.27
N ALA A 345 -2.74 -31.51 -15.48
CA ALA A 345 -2.74 -30.86 -16.79
C ALA A 345 -1.44 -31.22 -17.54
N ALA A 346 -1.46 -31.13 -18.89
CA ALA A 346 -0.24 -31.32 -19.67
C ALA A 346 0.82 -30.28 -19.26
N GLU A 347 2.02 -30.76 -18.95
CA GLU A 347 3.13 -29.83 -18.62
C GLU A 347 3.45 -28.94 -19.81
N PRO A 348 3.68 -27.63 -19.60
CA PRO A 348 4.14 -26.74 -20.65
C PRO A 348 5.55 -27.15 -21.15
N GLU A 349 5.82 -26.94 -22.44
CA GLU A 349 7.12 -27.27 -23.06
C GLU A 349 8.22 -26.25 -22.74
N ASP A 350 7.84 -25.02 -22.32
CA ASP A 350 8.78 -23.93 -22.04
C ASP A 350 9.17 -23.90 -20.56
N GLU A 351 10.47 -23.79 -20.30
CA GLU A 351 11.06 -23.61 -18.96
C GLU A 351 11.60 -22.19 -18.82
N ILE A 352 11.31 -21.53 -17.69
CA ILE A 352 11.79 -20.19 -17.35
C ILE A 352 12.45 -20.25 -15.98
N TYR A 353 13.68 -19.75 -15.89
CA TYR A 353 14.41 -19.58 -14.64
C TYR A 353 14.26 -18.13 -14.20
N PHE A 354 13.60 -17.92 -13.05
CA PHE A 354 13.28 -16.60 -12.53
C PHE A 354 13.76 -16.49 -11.09
N THR A 355 14.95 -15.91 -10.92
CA THR A 355 15.61 -15.76 -9.62
C THR A 355 15.70 -14.27 -9.30
N LEU A 356 15.11 -13.86 -8.18
CA LEU A 356 15.15 -12.49 -7.67
C LEU A 356 16.46 -12.24 -6.92
N ASP A 357 17.56 -12.24 -7.65
CA ASP A 357 18.95 -12.16 -7.14
C ASP A 357 19.53 -10.74 -7.12
N ARG A 358 18.74 -9.74 -7.51
CA ARG A 358 19.11 -8.33 -7.63
C ARG A 358 17.89 -7.46 -7.36
N PRO A 359 18.00 -6.13 -7.26
CA PRO A 359 16.87 -5.24 -7.00
C PRO A 359 15.65 -5.54 -7.87
N PHE A 360 14.50 -5.60 -7.24
CA PHE A 360 13.23 -5.91 -7.90
C PHE A 360 12.06 -5.10 -7.33
N LEU A 361 10.98 -5.00 -8.11
CA LEU A 361 9.72 -4.44 -7.68
C LEU A 361 8.76 -5.55 -7.24
N PHE A 362 7.87 -5.21 -6.32
CA PHE A 362 6.72 -6.04 -6.02
C PHE A 362 5.45 -5.23 -5.87
N ALA A 363 4.31 -5.88 -6.07
CA ALA A 363 3.00 -5.33 -5.74
C ALA A 363 2.12 -6.42 -5.13
N ILE A 364 1.47 -6.11 -4.01
CA ILE A 364 0.42 -6.94 -3.42
C ILE A 364 -0.91 -6.36 -3.83
N SER A 365 -1.69 -7.13 -4.59
CA SER A 365 -2.97 -6.70 -5.10
C SER A 365 -4.12 -7.45 -4.46
N SER A 366 -5.23 -6.76 -4.23
CA SER A 366 -6.50 -7.35 -3.85
C SER A 366 -7.07 -8.22 -4.98
N ARG A 367 -8.15 -8.94 -4.71
CA ARG A 367 -8.90 -9.72 -5.69
C ARG A 367 -9.41 -8.87 -6.88
N ASP A 368 -9.70 -7.60 -6.66
CA ASP A 368 -10.18 -6.65 -7.67
C ASP A 368 -9.05 -5.85 -8.32
N GLY A 369 -7.78 -6.22 -8.07
CA GLY A 369 -6.61 -5.58 -8.63
C GLY A 369 -6.12 -4.35 -7.86
N LEU A 370 -6.80 -3.91 -6.79
CA LEU A 370 -6.37 -2.73 -6.03
C LEU A 370 -5.00 -2.95 -5.38
N PRO A 371 -4.04 -2.01 -5.53
CA PRO A 371 -2.69 -2.14 -4.99
C PRO A 371 -2.66 -1.88 -3.49
N LEU A 372 -2.66 -2.94 -2.70
CA LEU A 372 -2.57 -2.87 -1.24
C LEU A 372 -1.18 -2.39 -0.81
N PHE A 373 -0.14 -2.92 -1.44
CA PHE A 373 1.25 -2.50 -1.27
C PHE A 373 2.01 -2.55 -2.58
N THR A 374 2.92 -1.61 -2.75
CA THR A 374 3.92 -1.58 -3.83
C THR A 374 5.28 -1.28 -3.21
N GLY A 375 6.36 -1.89 -3.72
CA GLY A 375 7.67 -1.67 -3.13
C GLY A 375 8.84 -1.98 -4.04
N VAL A 376 9.98 -1.46 -3.61
CA VAL A 376 11.32 -1.74 -4.16
C VAL A 376 12.10 -2.50 -3.11
N VAL A 377 12.60 -3.67 -3.47
CA VAL A 377 13.54 -4.43 -2.64
C VAL A 377 14.93 -4.26 -3.23
N ASN A 378 15.70 -3.34 -2.67
CA ASN A 378 17.12 -3.13 -3.00
C ASN A 378 18.03 -4.05 -2.16
N ARG A 379 17.50 -4.49 -1.00
CA ARG A 379 18.17 -5.43 -0.11
C ARG A 379 17.12 -6.22 0.68
N PRO A 380 17.19 -7.58 0.72
CA PRO A 380 16.18 -8.41 1.38
C PRO A 380 16.16 -8.32 2.91
N ASP A 381 17.25 -7.91 3.57
CA ASP A 381 17.50 -7.84 5.03
C ASP A 381 17.53 -6.41 5.59
#